data_c396596b185e851014fe42ee168249ac
#
_entry.id   c396596b185e851014fe42ee168249ac
#
_cell.length_a   1.000
_cell.length_b   1.000
_cell.length_c   1.000
_cell.angle_alpha   90.00
_cell.angle_beta   90.00
_cell.angle_gamma   90.00
#
_symmetry.space_group_name_H-M   'P 1'
#
loop_
_entity.id
_entity.type
_entity.pdbx_description
1 polymer ?
#
loop_
_entity_poly.entity_id
_entity_poly.type
_entity_poly.pdbx_seq_one_letter_code
_entity_poly.pdbx_strand_id
1 'polypeptide(L)'
;TIDVAIDVSSIDNFENITEFCKKNKLPLILASTGHSEDQLALLENYCIDFPILIAPNLSLGINLLKKSLLPLKGSKSINKIEITETHHKEKKDAPSGTAKDLAKFIDKFLDLDTKTKINFIRDDSSVGIHEIKISLEDDELILTHNAYDRKIFANGAIKAIEWISSQKPGLYSMQDISF
;
A
#
# COMPACT_ATOMS: atom_id res chain seq x y z
N THR A 1 -20.34 20.48 6.64
CA THR A 1 -19.34 20.47 5.56
C THR A 1 -18.56 19.17 5.67
N ILE A 2 -18.23 18.55 4.54
CA ILE A 2 -17.35 17.41 4.42
C ILE A 2 -16.05 17.94 3.81
N ASP A 3 -14.91 17.64 4.42
CA ASP A 3 -13.62 18.16 3.98
C ASP A 3 -12.79 17.13 3.19
N VAL A 4 -12.97 15.84 3.48
CA VAL A 4 -12.29 14.71 2.82
C VAL A 4 -13.22 13.51 2.82
N ALA A 5 -13.24 12.74 1.75
CA ALA A 5 -13.86 11.42 1.69
C ALA A 5 -12.81 10.32 1.77
N ILE A 6 -13.10 9.27 2.53
CA ILE A 6 -12.27 8.07 2.59
C ILE A 6 -13.11 6.83 2.32
N ASP A 7 -12.72 6.05 1.34
CA ASP A 7 -13.34 4.75 1.03
C ASP A 7 -12.50 3.60 1.57
N VAL A 8 -13.01 2.94 2.60
CA VAL A 8 -12.45 1.73 3.23
C VAL A 8 -13.39 0.53 3.04
N SER A 9 -14.29 0.61 2.08
CA SER A 9 -15.34 -0.40 1.83
C SER A 9 -14.88 -1.47 0.83
N SER A 10 -15.57 -1.62 -0.26
CA SER A 10 -15.27 -2.60 -1.32
C SER A 10 -15.20 -1.93 -2.70
N ILE A 11 -14.68 -2.66 -3.67
CA ILE A 11 -14.62 -2.24 -5.08
C ILE A 11 -15.99 -1.83 -5.64
N ASP A 12 -17.09 -2.40 -5.14
CA ASP A 12 -18.44 -2.11 -5.63
C ASP A 12 -18.86 -0.65 -5.39
N ASN A 13 -18.22 0.03 -4.44
CA ASN A 13 -18.49 1.43 -4.13
C ASN A 13 -17.69 2.42 -5.02
N PHE A 14 -16.80 1.93 -5.85
CA PHE A 14 -15.88 2.77 -6.62
C PHE A 14 -16.58 3.87 -7.42
N GLU A 15 -17.58 3.53 -8.24
CA GLU A 15 -18.30 4.50 -9.06
C GLU A 15 -19.03 5.54 -8.21
N ASN A 16 -19.73 5.10 -7.16
CA ASN A 16 -20.49 5.99 -6.29
C ASN A 16 -19.59 7.03 -5.61
N ILE A 17 -18.48 6.58 -5.01
CA ILE A 17 -17.60 7.48 -4.24
C ILE A 17 -16.81 8.41 -5.17
N THR A 18 -16.35 7.92 -6.31
CA THR A 18 -15.58 8.75 -7.26
C THR A 18 -16.44 9.81 -7.92
N GLU A 19 -17.66 9.49 -8.35
CA GLU A 19 -18.61 10.47 -8.91
C GLU A 19 -19.07 11.49 -7.85
N PHE A 20 -19.30 11.06 -6.62
CA PHE A 20 -19.61 11.97 -5.51
C PHE A 20 -18.48 12.98 -5.27
N CYS A 21 -17.22 12.50 -5.19
CA CYS A 21 -16.05 13.35 -4.97
C CYS A 21 -15.82 14.29 -6.15
N LYS A 22 -15.94 13.80 -7.39
CA LYS A 22 -15.82 14.59 -8.61
C LYS A 22 -16.83 15.74 -8.64
N LYS A 23 -18.11 15.44 -8.40
CA LYS A 23 -19.19 16.44 -8.37
C LYS A 23 -18.94 17.55 -7.34
N ASN A 24 -18.37 17.20 -6.18
CA ASN A 24 -18.17 18.13 -5.07
C ASN A 24 -16.75 18.68 -5.00
N LYS A 25 -15.83 18.28 -5.90
CA LYS A 25 -14.39 18.57 -5.89
C LYS A 25 -13.75 18.26 -4.54
N LEU A 26 -14.16 17.12 -3.96
CA LEU A 26 -13.81 16.72 -2.61
C LEU A 26 -12.56 15.82 -2.62
N PRO A 27 -11.51 16.10 -1.85
CA PRO A 27 -10.37 15.21 -1.70
C PRO A 27 -10.80 13.78 -1.39
N LEU A 28 -10.24 12.79 -2.10
CA LEU A 28 -10.59 11.37 -1.97
C LEU A 28 -9.39 10.54 -1.53
N ILE A 29 -9.57 9.73 -0.49
CA ILE A 29 -8.66 8.64 -0.13
C ILE A 29 -9.34 7.33 -0.53
N LEU A 30 -8.77 6.64 -1.51
CA LEU A 30 -9.26 5.35 -1.99
C LEU A 30 -8.43 4.23 -1.36
N ALA A 31 -8.96 3.64 -0.28
CA ALA A 31 -8.29 2.56 0.47
C ALA A 31 -8.90 1.18 0.21
N SER A 32 -10.00 1.10 -0.52
CA SER A 32 -10.50 -0.15 -1.08
C SER A 32 -9.52 -0.73 -2.10
N THR A 33 -9.56 -2.04 -2.30
CA THR A 33 -8.59 -2.78 -3.14
C THR A 33 -9.30 -3.57 -4.23
N GLY A 34 -8.55 -4.02 -5.23
CA GLY A 34 -9.09 -4.85 -6.32
C GLY A 34 -9.56 -4.07 -7.54
N HIS A 35 -9.26 -2.79 -7.62
CA HIS A 35 -9.62 -1.94 -8.77
C HIS A 35 -8.96 -2.41 -10.06
N SER A 36 -9.72 -2.37 -11.16
CA SER A 36 -9.22 -2.67 -12.50
C SER A 36 -8.29 -1.56 -13.02
N GLU A 37 -7.52 -1.86 -14.05
CA GLU A 37 -6.69 -0.85 -14.72
C GLU A 37 -7.53 0.29 -15.30
N ASP A 38 -8.71 -0.02 -15.86
CA ASP A 38 -9.64 0.99 -16.38
C ASP A 38 -10.16 1.91 -15.26
N GLN A 39 -10.50 1.36 -14.10
CA GLN A 39 -10.90 2.14 -12.93
C GLN A 39 -9.76 3.05 -12.44
N LEU A 40 -8.54 2.56 -12.40
CA LEU A 40 -7.38 3.38 -12.01
C LEU A 40 -7.08 4.46 -13.05
N ALA A 41 -7.23 4.16 -14.36
CA ALA A 41 -7.08 5.15 -15.43
C ALA A 41 -8.12 6.28 -15.35
N LEU A 42 -9.35 5.98 -14.88
CA LEU A 42 -10.36 7.03 -14.63
C LEU A 42 -9.90 8.03 -13.57
N LEU A 43 -9.18 7.57 -12.54
CA LEU A 43 -8.68 8.45 -11.49
C LEU A 43 -7.63 9.44 -12.01
N GLU A 44 -6.84 9.06 -13.02
CA GLU A 44 -5.89 9.95 -13.69
C GLU A 44 -6.60 11.14 -14.38
N ASN A 45 -7.81 10.94 -14.88
CA ASN A 45 -8.62 12.01 -15.43
C ASN A 45 -9.28 12.86 -14.34
N TYR A 46 -9.73 12.25 -13.24
CA TYR A 46 -10.44 12.95 -12.18
C TYR A 46 -9.52 13.79 -11.31
N CYS A 47 -8.28 13.35 -11.11
CA CYS A 47 -7.30 14.03 -10.26
C CYS A 47 -6.85 15.41 -10.81
N ILE A 48 -7.25 15.78 -12.00
CA ILE A 48 -7.04 17.12 -12.57
C ILE A 48 -7.86 18.17 -11.80
N ASP A 49 -9.03 17.77 -11.26
CA ASP A 49 -9.97 18.68 -10.59
C ASP A 49 -9.84 18.69 -9.06
N PHE A 50 -9.41 17.59 -8.46
CA PHE A 50 -9.28 17.44 -7.00
C PHE A 50 -8.22 16.39 -6.64
N PRO A 51 -7.63 16.44 -5.41
CA PRO A 51 -6.61 15.48 -5.03
C PRO A 51 -7.21 14.10 -4.74
N ILE A 52 -6.55 13.05 -5.25
CA ILE A 52 -6.90 11.65 -5.04
C ILE A 52 -5.68 10.91 -4.50
N LEU A 53 -5.83 10.24 -3.36
CA LEU A 53 -4.80 9.37 -2.76
C LEU A 53 -5.22 7.90 -2.91
N ILE A 54 -4.45 7.12 -3.65
CA ILE A 54 -4.61 5.67 -3.72
C ILE A 54 -3.83 5.05 -2.56
N ALA A 55 -4.53 4.42 -1.62
CA ALA A 55 -3.99 3.92 -0.36
C ALA A 55 -4.39 2.47 -0.08
N PRO A 56 -3.97 1.47 -0.88
CA PRO A 56 -4.35 0.06 -0.70
C PRO A 56 -3.90 -0.52 0.65
N ASN A 57 -2.98 0.13 1.31
CA ASN A 57 -2.55 -0.16 2.67
C ASN A 57 -2.28 1.14 3.43
N LEU A 58 -3.09 1.40 4.44
CA LEU A 58 -2.98 2.61 5.27
C LEU A 58 -1.91 2.53 6.37
N SER A 59 -1.26 1.39 6.60
CA SER A 59 -0.19 1.29 7.60
C SER A 59 1.00 2.17 7.23
N LEU A 60 1.33 3.13 8.10
CA LEU A 60 2.50 3.99 7.91
C LEU A 60 3.80 3.18 7.88
N GLY A 61 3.91 2.16 8.74
CA GLY A 61 5.08 1.29 8.81
C GLY A 61 5.29 0.48 7.52
N ILE A 62 4.23 -0.07 6.93
CA ILE A 62 4.30 -0.77 5.63
C ILE A 62 4.71 0.20 4.52
N ASN A 63 4.21 1.43 4.54
CA ASN A 63 4.56 2.41 3.53
C ASN A 63 5.99 2.94 3.70
N LEU A 64 6.49 3.05 4.95
CA LEU A 64 7.91 3.29 5.22
C LEU A 64 8.79 2.14 4.73
N LEU A 65 8.36 0.88 4.95
CA LEU A 65 9.04 -0.29 4.41
C LEU A 65 9.15 -0.21 2.89
N LYS A 66 8.07 0.14 2.18
CA LYS A 66 8.11 0.38 0.73
C LYS A 66 9.08 1.51 0.35
N LYS A 67 9.06 2.63 1.08
CA LYS A 67 10.00 3.75 0.83
C LYS A 67 11.45 3.32 0.99
N SER A 68 11.77 2.47 1.96
CA SER A 68 13.12 1.97 2.19
C SER A 68 13.67 1.15 1.02
N LEU A 69 12.80 0.63 0.16
CA LEU A 69 13.20 -0.11 -1.04
C LEU A 69 13.50 0.80 -2.24
N LEU A 70 13.08 2.07 -2.22
CA LEU A 70 13.25 2.98 -3.36
C LEU A 70 14.71 3.12 -3.84
N PRO A 71 15.73 3.21 -2.95
CA PRO A 71 17.14 3.30 -3.36
C PRO A 71 17.65 2.06 -4.10
N LEU A 72 16.92 0.93 -4.02
CA LEU A 72 17.36 -0.34 -4.64
C LEU A 72 16.98 -0.46 -6.12
N LYS A 73 16.23 0.51 -6.66
CA LYS A 73 15.81 0.50 -8.06
C LYS A 73 17.01 0.45 -9.01
N GLY A 74 17.00 -0.53 -9.91
CA GLY A 74 18.08 -0.73 -10.90
C GLY A 74 19.37 -1.32 -10.33
N SER A 75 19.38 -1.79 -9.07
CA SER A 75 20.51 -2.49 -8.49
C SER A 75 20.72 -3.85 -9.17
N LYS A 76 21.89 -4.05 -9.76
CA LYS A 76 22.30 -5.32 -10.39
C LYS A 76 22.87 -6.33 -9.38
N SER A 77 23.07 -5.93 -8.13
CA SER A 77 23.61 -6.79 -7.08
C SER A 77 22.55 -7.62 -6.36
N ILE A 78 21.27 -7.41 -6.66
CA ILE A 78 20.18 -8.16 -6.04
C ILE A 78 19.98 -9.45 -6.83
N ASN A 79 20.23 -10.57 -6.16
CA ASN A 79 20.02 -11.90 -6.72
C ASN A 79 18.60 -12.40 -6.54
N LYS A 80 17.97 -12.07 -5.38
CA LYS A 80 16.64 -12.57 -5.02
C LYS A 80 15.99 -11.69 -3.96
N ILE A 81 14.66 -11.58 -4.04
CA ILE A 81 13.84 -11.01 -2.96
C ILE A 81 12.75 -12.01 -2.56
N GLU A 82 12.62 -12.22 -1.26
CA GLU A 82 11.58 -13.06 -0.67
C GLU A 82 10.83 -12.27 0.40
N ILE A 83 9.53 -12.50 0.48
CA ILE A 83 8.69 -11.98 1.56
C ILE A 83 8.27 -13.17 2.41
N THR A 84 8.41 -13.04 3.73
CA THR A 84 7.79 -13.96 4.69
C THR A 84 6.79 -13.18 5.54
N GLU A 85 5.53 -13.62 5.54
CA GLU A 85 4.50 -13.03 6.37
C GLU A 85 4.04 -13.99 7.46
N THR A 86 3.85 -13.49 8.69
CA THR A 86 3.38 -14.26 9.82
C THR A 86 2.13 -13.63 10.41
N HIS A 87 1.07 -14.42 10.59
CA HIS A 87 -0.19 -13.99 11.21
C HIS A 87 -0.76 -15.11 12.10
N HIS A 88 -1.72 -14.74 12.94
CA HIS A 88 -2.45 -15.70 13.77
C HIS A 88 -3.19 -16.77 12.95
N LYS A 89 -3.44 -17.93 13.53
CA LYS A 89 -4.02 -19.11 12.86
C LYS A 89 -5.42 -18.88 12.26
N GLU A 90 -6.19 -17.95 12.82
CA GLU A 90 -7.54 -17.62 12.36
C GLU A 90 -7.58 -16.81 11.05
N LYS A 91 -6.44 -16.30 10.60
CA LYS A 91 -6.35 -15.55 9.34
C LYS A 91 -6.56 -16.47 8.15
N LYS A 92 -7.68 -16.26 7.42
CA LYS A 92 -8.13 -17.14 6.34
C LYS A 92 -7.34 -16.96 5.03
N ASP A 93 -7.01 -15.72 4.69
CA ASP A 93 -6.28 -15.42 3.46
C ASP A 93 -4.78 -15.74 3.62
N ALA A 94 -4.23 -16.46 2.66
CA ALA A 94 -2.81 -16.80 2.57
C ALA A 94 -2.40 -16.81 1.07
N PRO A 95 -1.35 -16.08 0.66
CA PRO A 95 -0.71 -15.00 1.42
C PRO A 95 -1.64 -13.82 1.71
N SER A 96 -1.29 -13.01 2.74
CA SER A 96 -2.06 -11.83 3.14
C SER A 96 -2.14 -10.78 2.04
N GLY A 97 -3.18 -9.92 2.09
CA GLY A 97 -3.32 -8.78 1.18
C GLY A 97 -2.10 -7.86 1.22
N THR A 98 -1.53 -7.61 2.41
CA THR A 98 -0.31 -6.80 2.59
C THR A 98 0.90 -7.44 1.92
N ALA A 99 1.10 -8.75 2.06
CA ALA A 99 2.23 -9.43 1.42
C ALA A 99 2.11 -9.41 -0.11
N LYS A 100 0.90 -9.58 -0.65
CA LYS A 100 0.64 -9.46 -2.09
C LYS A 100 0.89 -8.04 -2.61
N ASP A 101 0.48 -7.02 -1.85
CA ASP A 101 0.70 -5.61 -2.19
C ASP A 101 2.19 -5.24 -2.15
N LEU A 102 2.94 -5.74 -1.16
CA LEU A 102 4.39 -5.59 -1.10
C LEU A 102 5.08 -6.26 -2.29
N ALA A 103 4.73 -7.51 -2.62
CA ALA A 103 5.30 -8.21 -3.77
C ALA A 103 5.00 -7.48 -5.09
N LYS A 104 3.76 -7.06 -5.30
CA LYS A 104 3.38 -6.27 -6.48
C LYS A 104 4.17 -4.95 -6.58
N PHE A 105 4.40 -4.28 -5.45
CA PHE A 105 5.22 -3.07 -5.40
C PHE A 105 6.67 -3.37 -5.79
N ILE A 106 7.27 -4.41 -5.20
CA ILE A 106 8.66 -4.82 -5.47
C ILE A 106 8.82 -5.19 -6.94
N ASP A 107 7.98 -6.08 -7.47
CA ASP A 107 8.05 -6.56 -8.84
C ASP A 107 7.92 -5.43 -9.86
N LYS A 108 6.99 -4.48 -9.61
CA LYS A 108 6.78 -3.33 -10.50
C LYS A 108 7.90 -2.29 -10.41
N PHE A 109 8.45 -2.08 -9.21
CA PHE A 109 9.34 -0.96 -8.94
C PHE A 109 10.81 -1.29 -9.16
N LEU A 110 11.25 -2.49 -8.76
CA LEU A 110 12.67 -2.87 -8.83
C LEU A 110 13.07 -3.44 -10.18
N ASP A 111 12.08 -3.80 -11.03
CA ASP A 111 12.32 -4.33 -12.39
C ASP A 111 13.30 -5.51 -12.37
N LEU A 112 13.03 -6.48 -11.50
CA LEU A 112 13.86 -7.67 -11.35
C LEU A 112 13.47 -8.76 -12.36
N ASP A 113 14.44 -9.53 -12.83
CA ASP A 113 14.23 -10.66 -13.75
C ASP A 113 13.39 -11.78 -13.14
N THR A 114 13.27 -11.82 -11.81
CA THR A 114 12.54 -12.86 -11.08
C THR A 114 11.42 -12.25 -10.23
N LYS A 115 10.29 -12.94 -10.18
CA LYS A 115 9.17 -12.54 -9.32
C LYS A 115 9.49 -12.76 -7.85
N THR A 116 9.03 -11.82 -7.01
CA THR A 116 9.13 -11.91 -5.55
C THR A 116 8.37 -13.13 -5.02
N LYS A 117 9.08 -14.02 -4.32
CA LYS A 117 8.47 -15.17 -3.67
C LYS A 117 7.82 -14.77 -2.36
N ILE A 118 6.59 -15.24 -2.10
CA ILE A 118 5.89 -15.03 -0.84
C ILE A 118 5.78 -16.34 -0.09
N ASN A 119 6.31 -16.36 1.14
CA ASN A 119 6.13 -17.42 2.11
C ASN A 119 5.15 -16.93 3.19
N PHE A 120 4.39 -17.84 3.80
CA PHE A 120 3.50 -17.48 4.90
C PHE A 120 3.61 -18.46 6.08
N ILE A 121 3.50 -17.92 7.28
CA ILE A 121 3.51 -18.64 8.54
C ILE A 121 2.22 -18.31 9.30
N ARG A 122 1.68 -19.27 10.04
CA ARG A 122 0.55 -19.08 10.94
C ARG A 122 0.96 -19.51 12.33
N ASP A 123 0.85 -18.59 13.29
CA ASP A 123 1.18 -18.82 14.70
C ASP A 123 -0.01 -18.49 15.62
N ASP A 124 0.21 -18.50 16.93
CA ASP A 124 -0.89 -18.34 17.88
C ASP A 124 -1.22 -16.88 18.20
N SER A 125 -0.35 -15.91 17.91
CA SER A 125 -0.46 -14.55 18.48
C SER A 125 -0.11 -13.39 17.56
N SER A 126 0.53 -13.62 16.42
CA SER A 126 1.00 -12.52 15.55
C SER A 126 -0.16 -11.77 14.91
N VAL A 127 -0.23 -10.46 15.14
CA VAL A 127 -1.19 -9.56 14.46
C VAL A 127 -0.83 -9.44 12.99
N GLY A 128 0.45 -9.29 12.67
CA GLY A 128 0.99 -9.28 11.32
C GLY A 128 2.46 -8.88 11.29
N ILE A 129 3.32 -9.82 10.90
CA ILE A 129 4.75 -9.57 10.67
C ILE A 129 5.00 -9.73 9.18
N HIS A 130 5.72 -8.79 8.59
CA HIS A 130 6.14 -8.84 7.18
C HIS A 130 7.64 -8.61 7.13
N GLU A 131 8.36 -9.61 6.71
CA GLU A 131 9.80 -9.61 6.53
C GLU A 131 10.13 -9.66 5.04
N ILE A 132 10.97 -8.74 4.58
CA ILE A 132 11.52 -8.71 3.22
C ILE A 132 12.99 -9.05 3.34
N LYS A 133 13.38 -10.19 2.76
CA LYS A 133 14.75 -10.64 2.66
C LYS A 133 15.27 -10.37 1.25
N ILE A 134 16.34 -9.62 1.15
CA ILE A 134 17.03 -9.25 -0.08
C ILE A 134 18.39 -9.94 -0.05
N SER A 135 18.58 -10.90 -0.93
CA SER A 135 19.84 -11.65 -1.04
C SER A 135 20.74 -11.02 -2.09
N LEU A 136 21.97 -10.75 -1.71
CA LEU A 136 23.04 -10.29 -2.56
C LEU A 136 23.99 -11.47 -2.82
N GLU A 137 25.21 -11.22 -3.36
CA GLU A 137 26.16 -12.29 -3.68
C GLU A 137 26.69 -12.95 -2.40
N ASP A 138 27.20 -12.13 -1.47
CA ASP A 138 27.90 -12.60 -0.27
C ASP A 138 27.20 -12.21 1.05
N ASP A 139 26.09 -11.47 0.99
CA ASP A 139 25.38 -11.01 2.16
C ASP A 139 23.85 -10.92 1.93
N GLU A 140 23.12 -10.51 2.93
CA GLU A 140 21.69 -10.29 2.85
C GLU A 140 21.25 -9.07 3.66
N LEU A 141 20.21 -8.40 3.17
CA LEU A 141 19.51 -7.36 3.91
C LEU A 141 18.13 -7.86 4.31
N ILE A 142 17.77 -7.67 5.58
CA ILE A 142 16.46 -8.02 6.09
C ILE A 142 15.76 -6.76 6.60
N LEU A 143 14.56 -6.50 6.09
CA LEU A 143 13.69 -5.43 6.53
C LEU A 143 12.42 -6.02 7.11
N THR A 144 12.09 -5.69 8.35
CA THR A 144 10.94 -6.26 9.06
C THR A 144 9.97 -5.17 9.52
N HIS A 145 8.69 -5.36 9.23
CA HIS A 145 7.58 -4.63 9.83
C HIS A 145 6.79 -5.55 10.75
N ASN A 146 6.63 -5.16 12.01
CA ASN A 146 5.84 -5.91 13.00
C ASN A 146 4.67 -5.05 13.48
N ALA A 147 3.45 -5.49 13.19
CA ALA A 147 2.22 -4.86 13.68
C ALA A 147 1.85 -5.44 15.05
N TYR A 148 1.75 -4.59 16.05
CA TYR A 148 1.30 -4.97 17.40
C TYR A 148 -0.21 -4.79 17.61
N ASP A 149 -0.85 -3.92 16.80
CA ASP A 149 -2.28 -3.62 16.88
C ASP A 149 -2.80 -3.18 15.51
N ARG A 150 -4.04 -3.53 15.18
CA ARG A 150 -4.70 -3.10 13.94
C ARG A 150 -5.00 -1.59 13.89
N LYS A 151 -4.87 -0.88 15.01
CA LYS A 151 -4.96 0.59 15.05
C LYS A 151 -3.99 1.31 14.10
N ILE A 152 -2.92 0.63 13.66
CA ILE A 152 -1.99 1.17 12.65
C ILE A 152 -2.72 1.65 11.40
N PHE A 153 -3.80 1.00 10.98
CA PHE A 153 -4.58 1.40 9.80
C PHE A 153 -5.41 2.66 10.06
N ALA A 154 -6.04 2.75 11.23
CA ALA A 154 -6.79 3.95 11.63
C ALA A 154 -5.87 5.17 11.81
N ASN A 155 -4.73 4.98 12.44
CA ASN A 155 -3.72 6.04 12.59
C ASN A 155 -3.20 6.51 11.24
N GLY A 156 -2.97 5.59 10.31
CA GLY A 156 -2.56 5.92 8.95
C GLY A 156 -3.65 6.64 8.16
N ALA A 157 -4.93 6.28 8.35
CA ALA A 157 -6.05 6.98 7.75
C ALA A 157 -6.11 8.44 8.21
N ILE A 158 -5.94 8.70 9.51
CA ILE A 158 -5.91 10.06 10.07
C ILE A 158 -4.77 10.87 9.43
N LYS A 159 -3.58 10.29 9.34
CA LYS A 159 -2.43 10.96 8.70
C LYS A 159 -2.66 11.23 7.22
N ALA A 160 -3.28 10.31 6.52
CA ALA A 160 -3.65 10.48 5.11
C ALA A 160 -4.67 11.62 4.93
N ILE A 161 -5.68 11.72 5.83
CA ILE A 161 -6.68 12.80 5.83
C ILE A 161 -5.99 14.15 6.07
N GLU A 162 -5.18 14.26 7.12
CA GLU A 162 -4.43 15.49 7.43
C GLU A 162 -3.59 15.95 6.23
N TRP A 163 -2.90 15.00 5.59
CA TRP A 163 -2.00 15.31 4.49
C TRP A 163 -2.75 15.72 3.21
N ILE A 164 -3.78 14.94 2.77
CA ILE A 164 -4.47 15.20 1.51
C ILE A 164 -5.27 16.50 1.53
N SER A 165 -5.74 16.93 2.71
CA SER A 165 -6.52 18.16 2.88
C SER A 165 -5.80 19.42 2.39
N SER A 166 -4.47 19.39 2.33
CA SER A 166 -3.62 20.51 1.90
C SER A 166 -3.03 20.32 0.49
N GLN A 167 -3.35 19.21 -0.18
CA GLN A 167 -2.77 18.94 -1.48
C GLN A 167 -3.52 19.64 -2.61
N LYS A 168 -2.80 19.97 -3.66
CA LYS A 168 -3.37 20.44 -4.93
C LYS A 168 -4.01 19.26 -5.67
N PRO A 169 -4.89 19.53 -6.68
CA PRO A 169 -5.34 18.48 -7.58
C PRO A 169 -4.16 17.65 -8.10
N GLY A 170 -4.30 16.33 -8.09
CA GLY A 170 -3.25 15.39 -8.46
C GLY A 170 -3.55 13.98 -7.97
N LEU A 171 -2.87 13.00 -8.54
CA LEU A 171 -2.94 11.61 -8.14
C LEU A 171 -1.74 11.26 -7.26
N TYR A 172 -2.03 10.76 -6.08
CA TYR A 172 -1.04 10.53 -5.01
C TYR A 172 -1.09 9.08 -4.52
N SER A 173 -0.01 8.68 -3.90
CA SER A 173 0.16 7.41 -3.21
C SER A 173 0.61 7.65 -1.76
N MET A 174 0.54 6.62 -0.92
CA MET A 174 1.04 6.69 0.46
C MET A 174 2.56 6.99 0.53
N GLN A 175 3.31 6.78 -0.56
CA GLN A 175 4.73 7.11 -0.63
C GLN A 175 4.99 8.62 -0.73
N ASP A 176 4.00 9.41 -1.14
CA ASP A 176 4.09 10.87 -1.23
C ASP A 176 3.92 11.55 0.12
N ILE A 177 3.33 10.86 1.10
CA ILE A 177 3.14 11.38 2.46
C ILE A 177 4.51 11.51 3.15
N SER A 178 4.82 12.69 3.64
CA SER A 178 5.97 12.93 4.51
C SER A 178 5.67 12.47 5.95
N PHE A 179 6.54 11.68 6.54
CA PHE A 179 6.42 11.18 7.92
C PHE A 179 7.38 11.92 8.82
#